data_7e45ec37b3f5856d22dcf8e40e791fe9
#
_entry.id   7e45ec37b3f5856d22dcf8e40e791fe9
#
_cell.length_a   1.000
_cell.length_b   1.000
_cell.length_c   1.000
_cell.angle_alpha   90.00
_cell.angle_beta   90.00
_cell.angle_gamma   90.00
#
_symmetry.space_group_name_H-M   'P 1'
#
loop_
_entity.id
_entity.type
_entity.pdbx_description
1 polymer ?
#
loop_
_entity_poly.entity_id
_entity_poly.type
_entity_poly.pdbx_seq_one_letter_code
_entity_poly.pdbx_strand_id
1 'polypeptide(L)'
;MDPLFEIDLGPVAKGSRDSLQSLYRQLKAAIQDGRLAAGTRLPPTRKSAAFFGTSRNTAVEVYEKLLNEGYVVSRHGSGTYVADKLPEGASRTSFAVQRPAGKGATSRLNGPRSAAQPASVPEPRLNSFWLCPEVTSAMGFWREERVQPVSRAHSATVDFRPALIDSRLFPFDIFRRVSAQQLRGLEKRPATFKSAQGNQGNYRLREAITQHIALTRAVVCLPEDILVTSGAQQAFDILARALVIPGQTVVAVEDPGYPPMRVAFAAAGAKIVPVGVDAEGLIVERLPADVNVICVCPSHQFPCGATLSASRRKALVELARSRSAVIVEDDYDGEFRYDGASLQALRSADAADVVFYVGTFSKCMLPALRLGFLVAPEWAMRTLVAVKNCSDWHCSTPVQLGVAGFIAQGHLARHVRKMRHVYRQRREALLMALTGELGEWLEPVPSFYGMHVAATVRDSARLDLELVAEILQSHNVKIHTVTRYYVNQQGQPGLIFGYGVVGLPEIAQGIDTLRKVLTRTGS
;
A
#
# COMPACT_ATOMS: atom_id res chain seq x y z
N MET A 1 -15.87 -20.49 53.70
CA MET A 1 -14.91 -20.41 52.60
C MET A 1 -15.41 -19.42 51.56
N ASP A 2 -14.53 -18.73 50.85
CA ASP A 2 -14.94 -17.82 49.76
C ASP A 2 -15.46 -18.66 48.57
N PRO A 3 -16.67 -18.44 48.05
CA PRO A 3 -17.27 -19.27 46.99
C PRO A 3 -16.42 -19.42 45.72
N LEU A 4 -15.55 -18.45 45.46
CA LEU A 4 -14.65 -18.49 44.29
C LEU A 4 -13.61 -19.63 44.42
N PHE A 5 -13.23 -20.03 45.62
CA PHE A 5 -12.22 -21.08 45.85
C PHE A 5 -12.81 -22.49 45.84
N GLU A 6 -14.14 -22.62 45.77
CA GLU A 6 -14.84 -23.91 45.67
C GLU A 6 -15.12 -24.30 44.20
N ILE A 7 -14.88 -23.37 43.27
CA ILE A 7 -15.14 -23.58 41.85
C ILE A 7 -13.85 -24.06 41.15
N ASP A 8 -13.94 -25.22 40.52
CA ASP A 8 -12.85 -25.69 39.65
C ASP A 8 -12.77 -24.80 38.36
N LEU A 9 -11.82 -23.91 38.37
CA LEU A 9 -11.55 -22.98 37.26
C LEU A 9 -10.36 -23.45 36.43
N GLY A 10 -10.01 -24.73 36.41
CA GLY A 10 -8.93 -25.25 35.57
C GLY A 10 -7.57 -24.55 35.75
N PRO A 11 -6.49 -25.06 35.19
CA PRO A 11 -5.16 -24.45 35.33
C PRO A 11 -5.04 -23.12 34.57
N VAL A 12 -4.57 -22.07 35.28
CA VAL A 12 -4.24 -20.78 34.66
C VAL A 12 -2.91 -20.89 33.92
N ALA A 13 -2.87 -20.52 32.63
CA ALA A 13 -1.66 -20.57 31.82
C ALA A 13 -0.55 -19.69 32.42
N LYS A 14 0.69 -20.20 32.45
CA LYS A 14 1.85 -19.45 32.97
C LYS A 14 2.38 -18.47 31.92
N GLY A 15 2.45 -17.18 32.25
CA GLY A 15 2.92 -16.08 31.40
C GLY A 15 2.07 -14.82 31.62
N SER A 16 2.64 -13.60 31.64
CA SER A 16 1.91 -12.41 32.13
C SER A 16 0.66 -12.03 31.30
N ARG A 17 0.68 -12.17 29.97
CA ARG A 17 -0.49 -11.91 29.11
C ARG A 17 -1.45 -13.09 29.02
N ASP A 18 -0.92 -14.31 28.98
CA ASP A 18 -1.73 -15.51 28.87
C ASP A 18 -2.46 -15.83 30.18
N SER A 19 -1.84 -15.56 31.34
CA SER A 19 -2.47 -15.72 32.65
C SER A 19 -3.64 -14.76 32.88
N LEU A 20 -3.52 -13.49 32.44
CA LEU A 20 -4.59 -12.51 32.50
C LEU A 20 -5.79 -12.94 31.66
N GLN A 21 -5.55 -13.29 30.40
CA GLN A 21 -6.61 -13.67 29.47
C GLN A 21 -7.30 -14.98 29.88
N SER A 22 -6.51 -15.94 30.41
CA SER A 22 -7.04 -17.20 30.92
C SER A 22 -7.92 -17.01 32.15
N LEU A 23 -7.43 -16.29 33.17
CA LEU A 23 -8.19 -16.01 34.40
C LEU A 23 -9.46 -15.20 34.11
N TYR A 24 -9.37 -14.18 33.26
CA TYR A 24 -10.53 -13.39 32.86
C TYR A 24 -11.60 -14.25 32.18
N ARG A 25 -11.24 -15.10 31.20
CA ARG A 25 -12.20 -15.98 30.51
C ARG A 25 -12.87 -16.96 31.46
N GLN A 26 -12.12 -17.55 32.40
CA GLN A 26 -12.62 -18.52 33.36
C GLN A 26 -13.60 -17.88 34.32
N LEU A 27 -13.30 -16.69 34.90
CA LEU A 27 -14.20 -15.97 35.78
C LEU A 27 -15.46 -15.50 35.06
N LYS A 28 -15.30 -14.96 33.82
CA LYS A 28 -16.44 -14.55 33.00
C LYS A 28 -17.36 -15.72 32.67
N ALA A 29 -16.82 -16.86 32.29
CA ALA A 29 -17.60 -18.07 32.04
C ALA A 29 -18.32 -18.55 33.30
N ALA A 30 -17.65 -18.57 34.48
CA ALA A 30 -18.27 -18.97 35.75
C ALA A 30 -19.41 -18.05 36.19
N ILE A 31 -19.35 -16.76 35.85
CA ILE A 31 -20.46 -15.81 36.07
C ILE A 31 -21.61 -16.07 35.08
N GLN A 32 -21.30 -16.28 33.81
CA GLN A 32 -22.29 -16.47 32.74
C GLN A 32 -23.05 -17.79 32.84
N ASP A 33 -22.39 -18.86 33.30
CA ASP A 33 -23.00 -20.18 33.48
C ASP A 33 -23.62 -20.37 34.87
N GLY A 34 -23.53 -19.35 35.75
CA GLY A 34 -24.16 -19.32 37.06
C GLY A 34 -23.39 -20.05 38.17
N ARG A 35 -22.19 -20.57 37.90
CA ARG A 35 -21.31 -21.14 38.94
C ARG A 35 -20.91 -20.08 39.97
N LEU A 36 -20.77 -18.83 39.55
CA LEU A 36 -20.70 -17.66 40.41
C LEU A 36 -22.03 -16.94 40.34
N ALA A 37 -22.86 -17.16 41.35
CA ALA A 37 -24.22 -16.60 41.42
C ALA A 37 -24.20 -15.06 41.56
N ALA A 38 -25.27 -14.40 41.09
CA ALA A 38 -25.48 -12.97 41.29
C ALA A 38 -25.39 -12.58 42.78
N GLY A 39 -24.79 -11.45 43.09
CA GLY A 39 -24.56 -10.99 44.46
C GLY A 39 -23.40 -11.71 45.19
N THR A 40 -22.75 -12.71 44.58
CA THR A 40 -21.60 -13.39 45.20
C THR A 40 -20.46 -12.40 45.37
N ARG A 41 -19.89 -12.33 46.57
CA ARG A 41 -18.70 -11.50 46.84
C ARG A 41 -17.46 -12.16 46.30
N LEU A 42 -16.69 -11.44 45.48
CA LEU A 42 -15.38 -11.90 45.01
C LEU A 42 -14.31 -11.65 46.10
N PRO A 43 -13.33 -12.56 46.27
CA PRO A 43 -12.23 -12.37 47.22
C PRO A 43 -11.43 -11.11 46.86
N PRO A 44 -10.75 -10.48 47.85
CA PRO A 44 -9.82 -9.40 47.60
C PRO A 44 -8.74 -9.82 46.57
N THR A 45 -8.35 -8.92 45.67
CA THR A 45 -7.39 -9.21 44.58
C THR A 45 -6.10 -9.86 45.04
N ARG A 46 -5.65 -9.54 46.29
CA ARG A 46 -4.47 -10.17 46.90
C ARG A 46 -4.67 -11.68 47.18
N LYS A 47 -5.85 -12.05 47.66
CA LYS A 47 -6.18 -13.47 47.91
C LYS A 47 -6.42 -14.23 46.60
N SER A 48 -7.10 -13.61 45.65
CA SER A 48 -7.29 -14.20 44.29
C SER A 48 -5.98 -14.42 43.59
N ALA A 49 -5.05 -13.46 43.62
CA ALA A 49 -3.73 -13.60 43.05
C ALA A 49 -2.95 -14.79 43.65
N ALA A 50 -2.98 -14.93 44.97
CA ALA A 50 -2.30 -16.05 45.65
C ALA A 50 -2.91 -17.41 45.29
N PHE A 51 -4.25 -17.49 45.22
CA PHE A 51 -4.96 -18.72 44.87
C PHE A 51 -4.72 -19.18 43.44
N PHE A 52 -4.77 -18.25 42.46
CA PHE A 52 -4.57 -18.58 41.05
C PHE A 52 -3.11 -18.56 40.61
N GLY A 53 -2.16 -18.35 41.52
CA GLY A 53 -0.72 -18.31 41.18
C GLY A 53 -0.34 -17.18 40.22
N THR A 54 -1.07 -16.06 40.24
CA THR A 54 -0.84 -14.90 39.37
C THR A 54 -0.28 -13.70 40.14
N SER A 55 0.15 -12.64 39.41
CA SER A 55 0.54 -11.40 40.06
C SER A 55 -0.70 -10.64 40.58
N ARG A 56 -0.49 -9.83 41.64
CA ARG A 56 -1.57 -8.95 42.17
C ARG A 56 -2.10 -8.01 41.08
N ASN A 57 -1.20 -7.48 40.23
CA ASN A 57 -1.58 -6.58 39.13
C ASN A 57 -2.47 -7.30 38.10
N THR A 58 -2.17 -8.57 37.79
CA THR A 58 -3.01 -9.41 36.92
C THR A 58 -4.42 -9.57 37.50
N ALA A 59 -4.54 -9.87 38.80
CA ALA A 59 -5.84 -10.00 39.44
C ALA A 59 -6.63 -8.67 39.50
N VAL A 60 -5.95 -7.54 39.71
CA VAL A 60 -6.55 -6.20 39.64
C VAL A 60 -7.10 -5.93 38.24
N GLU A 61 -6.28 -6.13 37.20
CA GLU A 61 -6.66 -5.87 35.81
C GLU A 61 -7.83 -6.76 35.35
N VAL A 62 -7.85 -8.01 35.79
CA VAL A 62 -9.00 -8.91 35.53
C VAL A 62 -10.28 -8.39 36.19
N TYR A 63 -10.21 -7.94 37.44
CA TYR A 63 -11.38 -7.40 38.16
C TYR A 63 -11.86 -6.09 37.53
N GLU A 64 -10.94 -5.20 37.14
CA GLU A 64 -11.28 -3.96 36.43
C GLU A 64 -11.97 -4.26 35.09
N LYS A 65 -11.48 -5.25 34.36
CA LYS A 65 -12.08 -5.65 33.09
C LYS A 65 -13.51 -6.21 33.29
N LEU A 66 -13.72 -7.07 34.28
CA LEU A 66 -15.06 -7.57 34.63
C LEU A 66 -15.99 -6.45 35.10
N LEU A 67 -15.45 -5.45 35.82
CA LEU A 67 -16.21 -4.26 36.27
C LEU A 67 -16.60 -3.38 35.08
N ASN A 68 -15.68 -3.09 34.16
CA ASN A 68 -15.93 -2.29 32.97
C ASN A 68 -16.95 -2.94 32.02
N GLU A 69 -16.96 -4.26 31.97
CA GLU A 69 -17.93 -5.03 31.17
C GLU A 69 -19.26 -5.27 31.92
N GLY A 70 -19.40 -4.84 33.18
CA GLY A 70 -20.65 -4.95 33.96
C GLY A 70 -20.94 -6.34 34.54
N TYR A 71 -19.97 -7.27 34.52
CA TYR A 71 -20.13 -8.60 35.17
C TYR A 71 -20.01 -8.55 36.68
N VAL A 72 -19.31 -7.56 37.21
CA VAL A 72 -19.19 -7.34 38.65
C VAL A 72 -19.43 -5.86 38.98
N VAL A 73 -19.78 -5.59 40.22
CA VAL A 73 -20.01 -4.25 40.77
C VAL A 73 -19.14 -4.04 42.00
N SER A 74 -18.58 -2.82 42.15
CA SER A 74 -17.85 -2.44 43.37
C SER A 74 -18.78 -1.74 44.35
N ARG A 75 -18.81 -2.19 45.61
CA ARG A 75 -19.55 -1.53 46.70
C ARG A 75 -18.53 -0.89 47.65
N HIS A 76 -18.63 0.42 47.78
CA HIS A 76 -17.65 1.20 48.56
C HIS A 76 -17.49 0.64 49.98
N GLY A 77 -16.28 0.38 50.44
CA GLY A 77 -15.96 -0.20 51.74
C GLY A 77 -16.29 -1.68 51.90
N SER A 78 -17.03 -2.30 50.96
CA SER A 78 -17.58 -3.66 51.11
C SER A 78 -16.95 -4.70 50.19
N GLY A 79 -16.40 -4.28 49.02
CA GLY A 79 -15.70 -5.15 48.09
C GLY A 79 -16.35 -5.24 46.71
N THR A 80 -15.92 -6.24 45.90
CA THR A 80 -16.42 -6.51 44.55
C THR A 80 -17.39 -7.68 44.57
N TYR A 81 -18.52 -7.53 43.89
CA TYR A 81 -19.63 -8.51 43.88
C TYR A 81 -20.01 -8.82 42.43
N VAL A 82 -20.48 -10.04 42.16
CA VAL A 82 -21.12 -10.40 40.89
C VAL A 82 -22.37 -9.55 40.70
N ALA A 83 -22.56 -8.98 39.53
CA ALA A 83 -23.70 -8.10 39.23
C ALA A 83 -25.03 -8.86 39.32
N ASP A 84 -26.06 -8.22 39.88
CA ASP A 84 -27.40 -8.80 40.01
C ASP A 84 -28.12 -8.93 38.66
N LYS A 85 -27.80 -8.05 37.70
CA LYS A 85 -28.22 -8.12 36.31
C LYS A 85 -26.98 -8.14 35.40
N LEU A 86 -26.84 -9.19 34.64
CA LEU A 86 -25.75 -9.28 33.63
C LEU A 86 -26.09 -8.38 32.44
N PRO A 87 -25.07 -7.87 31.70
CA PRO A 87 -25.27 -7.07 30.51
C PRO A 87 -26.18 -7.77 29.48
N GLU A 88 -27.07 -7.02 28.84
CA GLU A 88 -27.92 -7.53 27.76
C GLU A 88 -27.03 -8.05 26.60
N GLY A 89 -27.16 -9.33 26.28
CA GLY A 89 -26.26 -10.04 25.33
C GLY A 89 -25.41 -11.12 25.99
N ALA A 90 -25.38 -11.22 27.33
CA ALA A 90 -24.69 -12.28 28.06
C ALA A 90 -25.47 -13.61 28.13
N SER A 91 -26.72 -13.66 27.60
CA SER A 91 -27.54 -14.88 27.53
C SER A 91 -27.01 -15.81 26.45
N ARG A 92 -26.55 -16.99 26.89
CA ARG A 92 -26.42 -18.25 26.15
C ARG A 92 -26.53 -18.14 24.61
N THR A 93 -25.56 -17.62 23.95
CA THR A 93 -25.28 -17.99 22.57
C THR A 93 -23.97 -18.76 22.57
N SER A 94 -24.13 -20.07 22.77
CA SER A 94 -23.12 -21.01 22.31
C SER A 94 -22.98 -20.77 20.79
N PHE A 95 -21.94 -20.06 20.37
CA PHE A 95 -21.45 -20.18 18.99
C PHE A 95 -20.86 -21.60 18.83
N ALA A 96 -21.72 -22.59 18.85
CA ALA A 96 -21.45 -23.86 18.22
C ALA A 96 -21.50 -23.59 16.71
N VAL A 97 -20.33 -23.40 16.11
CA VAL A 97 -20.15 -23.64 14.68
C VAL A 97 -20.55 -25.10 14.49
N GLN A 98 -21.81 -25.36 14.15
CA GLN A 98 -22.26 -26.66 13.64
C GLN A 98 -21.57 -26.87 12.29
N ARG A 99 -20.44 -27.56 12.32
CA ARG A 99 -19.97 -28.29 11.15
C ARG A 99 -20.92 -29.46 10.97
N PRO A 100 -21.50 -29.67 9.79
CA PRO A 100 -22.28 -30.86 9.51
C PRO A 100 -21.39 -32.09 9.74
N ALA A 101 -21.85 -33.01 10.56
CA ALA A 101 -21.20 -34.27 10.85
C ALA A 101 -21.21 -35.16 9.60
N GLY A 102 -20.11 -35.21 8.90
CA GLY A 102 -19.79 -36.24 7.91
C GLY A 102 -19.03 -37.36 8.60
N LYS A 103 -19.59 -38.57 8.57
CA LYS A 103 -19.05 -39.80 9.14
C LYS A 103 -17.69 -40.16 8.55
N GLY A 104 -16.75 -40.45 9.40
CA GLY A 104 -15.70 -41.44 9.33
C GLY A 104 -14.74 -41.43 8.14
N ALA A 105 -13.49 -41.06 8.39
CA ALA A 105 -12.33 -41.79 7.88
C ALA A 105 -11.05 -41.31 8.62
N THR A 106 -10.32 -42.28 9.06
CA THR A 106 -9.05 -42.27 9.77
C THR A 106 -7.91 -41.65 8.99
N SER A 107 -7.08 -40.92 9.73
CA SER A 107 -5.64 -40.62 9.54
C SER A 107 -4.96 -40.96 8.21
N ARG A 108 -4.36 -39.92 7.61
CA ARG A 108 -2.95 -39.98 7.15
C ARG A 108 -2.42 -38.54 6.94
N LEU A 109 -1.28 -38.30 7.56
CA LEU A 109 -0.44 -37.11 7.45
C LEU A 109 0.31 -37.07 6.11
N ASN A 110 0.65 -35.84 5.68
CA ASN A 110 1.70 -35.46 4.74
C ASN A 110 1.39 -35.44 3.24
N GLY A 111 1.35 -34.20 2.74
CA GLY A 111 1.53 -33.80 1.35
C GLY A 111 1.24 -32.31 1.17
N PRO A 112 2.05 -31.53 0.44
CA PRO A 112 1.82 -30.10 0.26
C PRO A 112 0.54 -29.88 -0.57
N ARG A 113 -0.47 -29.32 0.05
CA ARG A 113 -1.70 -28.92 -0.66
C ARG A 113 -1.46 -27.60 -1.38
N SER A 114 -1.14 -27.68 -2.66
CA SER A 114 -1.58 -26.69 -3.64
C SER A 114 -3.12 -26.75 -3.69
N ALA A 115 -3.77 -25.94 -2.86
CA ALA A 115 -5.23 -25.83 -2.91
C ALA A 115 -5.56 -24.64 -3.82
N ALA A 116 -5.85 -24.92 -5.09
CA ALA A 116 -6.77 -24.07 -5.84
C ALA A 116 -8.07 -24.01 -5.01
N GLN A 117 -8.36 -22.84 -4.43
CA GLN A 117 -9.64 -22.61 -3.77
C GLN A 117 -10.74 -22.76 -4.83
N PRO A 118 -11.80 -23.56 -4.60
CA PRO A 118 -12.93 -23.58 -5.51
C PRO A 118 -13.46 -22.15 -5.60
N ALA A 119 -13.73 -21.69 -6.81
CA ALA A 119 -14.32 -20.38 -7.07
C ALA A 119 -15.58 -20.27 -6.18
N SER A 120 -15.51 -19.40 -5.17
CA SER A 120 -16.66 -19.15 -4.31
C SER A 120 -17.75 -18.53 -5.16
N VAL A 121 -18.95 -19.11 -5.14
CA VAL A 121 -20.12 -18.50 -5.78
C VAL A 121 -20.23 -17.06 -5.25
N PRO A 122 -20.26 -16.03 -6.11
CA PRO A 122 -20.32 -14.66 -5.66
C PRO A 122 -21.54 -14.44 -4.77
N GLU A 123 -21.36 -13.86 -3.60
CA GLU A 123 -22.46 -13.46 -2.71
C GLU A 123 -23.27 -12.37 -3.43
N PRO A 124 -24.57 -12.63 -3.79
CA PRO A 124 -25.33 -11.75 -4.68
C PRO A 124 -25.61 -10.35 -4.10
N ARG A 125 -25.40 -10.15 -2.80
CA ARG A 125 -25.53 -8.86 -2.12
C ARG A 125 -24.29 -7.97 -2.23
N LEU A 126 -23.18 -8.51 -2.73
CA LEU A 126 -21.94 -7.76 -2.92
C LEU A 126 -21.76 -7.34 -4.38
N ASN A 127 -21.10 -6.20 -4.58
CA ASN A 127 -20.71 -5.77 -5.91
C ASN A 127 -19.65 -6.74 -6.46
N SER A 128 -20.03 -7.53 -7.47
CA SER A 128 -19.21 -8.58 -8.09
C SER A 128 -17.95 -8.02 -8.77
N PHE A 129 -17.90 -6.74 -9.12
CA PHE A 129 -16.72 -6.10 -9.69
C PHE A 129 -15.46 -6.35 -8.84
N TRP A 130 -15.58 -6.33 -7.49
CA TRP A 130 -14.44 -6.52 -6.60
C TRP A 130 -13.86 -7.93 -6.58
N LEU A 131 -14.54 -8.88 -7.23
CA LEU A 131 -14.12 -10.28 -7.37
C LEU A 131 -13.61 -10.60 -8.78
N CYS A 132 -13.63 -9.63 -9.71
CA CYS A 132 -13.18 -9.86 -11.08
C CYS A 132 -11.65 -10.04 -11.17
N PRO A 133 -11.16 -10.72 -12.22
CA PRO A 133 -9.73 -11.00 -12.40
C PRO A 133 -8.85 -9.75 -12.41
N GLU A 134 -9.33 -8.65 -12.98
CA GLU A 134 -8.61 -7.37 -13.05
C GLU A 134 -8.31 -6.80 -11.67
N VAL A 135 -9.30 -6.85 -10.76
CA VAL A 135 -9.12 -6.41 -9.36
C VAL A 135 -8.17 -7.33 -8.63
N THR A 136 -8.34 -8.64 -8.80
CA THR A 136 -7.47 -9.64 -8.16
C THR A 136 -6.01 -9.47 -8.61
N SER A 137 -5.79 -9.25 -9.91
CA SER A 137 -4.45 -8.99 -10.46
C SER A 137 -3.85 -7.69 -9.90
N ALA A 138 -4.64 -6.61 -9.84
CA ALA A 138 -4.18 -5.34 -9.26
C ALA A 138 -3.87 -5.45 -7.75
N MET A 139 -4.67 -6.21 -7.01
CA MET A 139 -4.38 -6.51 -5.59
C MET A 139 -3.12 -7.35 -5.43
N GLY A 140 -2.89 -8.30 -6.34
CA GLY A 140 -1.69 -9.13 -6.37
C GLY A 140 -0.40 -8.33 -6.59
N PHE A 141 -0.50 -7.13 -7.16
CA PHE A 141 0.64 -6.23 -7.35
C PHE A 141 1.35 -5.87 -6.02
N TRP A 142 0.58 -5.64 -4.94
CA TRP A 142 1.08 -5.29 -3.61
C TRP A 142 0.96 -6.43 -2.59
N ARG A 143 0.48 -7.60 -3.02
CA ARG A 143 0.32 -8.74 -2.13
C ARG A 143 1.71 -9.24 -1.75
N GLU A 144 2.15 -8.88 -0.55
CA GLU A 144 3.24 -9.60 0.09
C GLU A 144 2.75 -11.04 0.30
N GLU A 145 3.50 -12.01 -0.23
CA GLU A 145 3.34 -13.39 0.20
C GLU A 145 3.39 -13.38 1.73
N ARG A 146 2.47 -14.13 2.37
CA ARG A 146 2.37 -14.21 3.82
C ARG A 146 3.78 -14.23 4.41
N VAL A 147 4.09 -13.22 5.21
CA VAL A 147 5.34 -13.20 5.99
C VAL A 147 5.30 -14.44 6.84
N GLN A 148 5.96 -15.51 6.39
CA GLN A 148 6.21 -16.63 7.27
C GLN A 148 7.03 -16.09 8.45
N PRO A 149 6.71 -16.47 9.69
CA PRO A 149 7.49 -16.03 10.83
C PRO A 149 8.95 -16.36 10.54
N VAL A 150 9.79 -15.32 10.59
CA VAL A 150 11.21 -15.38 10.21
C VAL A 150 11.88 -16.51 10.99
N SER A 151 11.99 -17.67 10.39
CA SER A 151 12.90 -18.70 10.83
C SER A 151 14.32 -18.20 10.52
N ARG A 152 15.19 -18.20 11.52
CA ARG A 152 16.52 -17.58 11.52
C ARG A 152 17.54 -18.16 10.52
N ALA A 153 17.11 -18.89 9.51
CA ALA A 153 17.98 -19.57 8.55
C ALA A 153 17.52 -19.33 7.11
N HIS A 154 17.49 -18.05 6.65
CA HIS A 154 17.20 -17.79 5.25
C HIS A 154 18.39 -17.08 4.60
N SER A 155 18.86 -17.67 3.51
CA SER A 155 19.67 -16.99 2.50
C SER A 155 18.99 -15.67 2.13
N ALA A 156 19.75 -14.58 2.00
CA ALA A 156 19.22 -13.27 1.68
C ALA A 156 18.35 -13.35 0.41
N THR A 157 17.11 -12.91 0.50
CA THR A 157 16.20 -12.86 -0.65
C THR A 157 16.58 -11.69 -1.52
N VAL A 158 16.88 -11.93 -2.80
CA VAL A 158 17.09 -10.87 -3.81
C VAL A 158 15.72 -10.45 -4.34
N ASP A 159 15.35 -9.19 -4.18
CA ASP A 159 14.03 -8.70 -4.57
C ASP A 159 14.13 -7.60 -5.64
N PHE A 160 13.98 -8.00 -6.92
CA PHE A 160 13.94 -7.11 -8.06
C PHE A 160 12.55 -6.60 -8.41
N ARG A 161 11.55 -6.79 -7.56
CA ARG A 161 10.22 -6.24 -7.85
C ARG A 161 10.25 -4.72 -7.93
N PRO A 162 9.55 -4.09 -8.89
CA PRO A 162 9.56 -2.64 -9.07
C PRO A 162 8.89 -1.92 -7.90
N ALA A 163 9.17 -0.64 -7.78
CA ALA A 163 8.53 0.28 -6.86
C ALA A 163 8.80 0.04 -5.35
N LEU A 164 9.72 -0.85 -4.98
CA LEU A 164 10.22 -1.01 -3.62
C LEU A 164 11.29 0.04 -3.30
N ILE A 165 11.38 0.46 -2.04
CA ILE A 165 12.40 1.42 -1.56
C ILE A 165 13.24 0.83 -0.44
N ASP A 166 14.49 1.27 -0.33
CA ASP A 166 15.38 0.89 0.77
C ASP A 166 15.12 1.76 2.00
N SER A 167 14.23 1.31 2.87
CA SER A 167 13.90 2.02 4.10
C SER A 167 15.09 2.18 5.05
N ARG A 168 16.15 1.35 4.92
CA ARG A 168 17.39 1.46 5.71
C ARG A 168 18.15 2.75 5.43
N LEU A 169 17.95 3.35 4.26
CA LEU A 169 18.57 4.61 3.85
C LEU A 169 17.81 5.85 4.32
N PHE A 170 16.57 5.68 4.81
CA PHE A 170 15.74 6.78 5.29
C PHE A 170 16.26 7.33 6.63
N PRO A 171 16.37 8.66 6.79
CA PRO A 171 16.91 9.28 8.00
C PRO A 171 15.87 9.33 9.12
N PHE A 172 15.53 8.18 9.72
CA PHE A 172 14.50 8.06 10.77
C PHE A 172 14.73 8.99 11.95
N ASP A 173 16.00 9.17 12.38
CA ASP A 173 16.31 10.04 13.53
C ASP A 173 15.98 11.50 13.26
N ILE A 174 16.22 11.97 12.05
CA ILE A 174 15.89 13.33 11.63
C ILE A 174 14.36 13.46 11.54
N PHE A 175 13.69 12.53 10.88
CA PHE A 175 12.24 12.56 10.71
C PHE A 175 11.52 12.50 12.05
N ARG A 176 12.01 11.66 12.99
CA ARG A 176 11.46 11.57 14.36
C ARG A 176 11.57 12.91 15.11
N ARG A 177 12.74 13.58 15.05
CA ARG A 177 12.95 14.88 15.70
C ARG A 177 12.03 15.96 15.14
N VAL A 178 11.95 16.05 13.82
CA VAL A 178 11.07 17.00 13.13
C VAL A 178 9.61 16.75 13.49
N SER A 179 9.15 15.50 13.43
CA SER A 179 7.78 15.14 13.79
C SER A 179 7.45 15.44 15.25
N ALA A 180 8.35 15.13 16.18
CA ALA A 180 8.16 15.47 17.60
C ALA A 180 8.08 16.99 17.84
N GLN A 181 8.87 17.78 17.11
CA GLN A 181 8.78 19.25 17.18
C GLN A 181 7.41 19.76 16.72
N GLN A 182 6.87 19.20 15.63
CA GLN A 182 5.55 19.58 15.13
C GLN A 182 4.41 19.15 16.08
N LEU A 183 4.52 17.97 16.70
CA LEU A 183 3.53 17.49 17.68
C LEU A 183 3.46 18.42 18.90
N ARG A 184 4.58 18.92 19.42
CA ARG A 184 4.57 19.94 20.49
C ARG A 184 3.80 21.21 20.11
N GLY A 185 3.77 21.56 18.83
CA GLY A 185 2.94 22.66 18.33
C GLY A 185 1.44 22.36 18.40
N LEU A 186 1.05 21.11 18.20
CA LEU A 186 -0.35 20.67 18.32
C LEU A 186 -0.85 20.64 19.77
N GLU A 187 0.02 20.34 20.75
CA GLU A 187 -0.33 20.41 22.18
C GLU A 187 -0.86 21.79 22.57
N LYS A 188 -0.27 22.86 22.02
CA LYS A 188 -0.68 24.24 22.29
C LYS A 188 -1.95 24.65 21.56
N ARG A 189 -2.28 24.02 20.45
CA ARG A 189 -3.44 24.28 19.61
C ARG A 189 -3.97 22.96 19.03
N PRO A 190 -4.69 22.16 19.83
CA PRO A 190 -5.20 20.86 19.39
C PRO A 190 -6.01 21.00 18.11
N ALA A 191 -5.72 20.15 17.14
CA ALA A 191 -6.55 20.04 15.94
C ALA A 191 -7.88 19.41 16.32
N THR A 192 -8.97 20.02 15.87
CA THR A 192 -10.32 19.47 15.98
C THR A 192 -10.74 18.87 14.65
N PHE A 193 -11.89 18.17 14.61
CA PHE A 193 -12.48 17.69 13.35
C PHE A 193 -12.69 18.81 12.31
N LYS A 194 -13.04 20.00 12.79
CA LYS A 194 -13.02 21.19 11.96
C LYS A 194 -11.59 21.72 11.91
N SER A 195 -10.73 21.05 11.15
CA SER A 195 -9.42 21.60 10.82
C SER A 195 -9.66 23.02 10.27
N ALA A 196 -9.07 24.01 10.91
CA ALA A 196 -9.12 25.41 10.43
C ALA A 196 -8.54 25.56 9.01
N GLN A 197 -8.00 24.48 8.44
CA GLN A 197 -7.27 24.42 7.19
C GLN A 197 -8.02 23.66 6.09
N GLY A 198 -9.27 23.24 6.35
CA GLY A 198 -10.13 22.58 5.38
C GLY A 198 -9.72 21.16 5.01
N ASN A 199 -10.52 20.55 4.13
CA ASN A 199 -10.36 19.16 3.70
C ASN A 199 -9.25 18.97 2.65
N GLN A 200 -8.71 20.05 2.08
CA GLN A 200 -7.57 20.00 1.16
C GLN A 200 -6.27 19.51 1.83
N GLY A 201 -6.23 19.52 3.17
CA GLY A 201 -5.04 19.17 3.95
C GLY A 201 -4.33 20.40 4.52
N ASN A 202 -3.31 20.11 5.33
CA ASN A 202 -2.59 21.15 6.09
C ASN A 202 -1.92 22.17 5.17
N TYR A 203 -2.17 23.45 5.41
CA TYR A 203 -1.65 24.55 4.58
C TYR A 203 -0.11 24.52 4.48
N ARG A 204 0.60 24.31 5.60
CA ARG A 204 2.07 24.24 5.60
C ARG A 204 2.61 23.10 4.73
N LEU A 205 1.89 21.96 4.67
CA LEU A 205 2.26 20.90 3.77
C LEU A 205 2.01 21.29 2.31
N ARG A 206 0.86 21.89 2.01
CA ARG A 206 0.54 22.33 0.65
C ARG A 206 1.55 23.36 0.15
N GLU A 207 1.92 24.33 0.99
CA GLU A 207 2.96 25.33 0.70
C GLU A 207 4.34 24.66 0.48
N ALA A 208 4.73 23.70 1.33
CA ALA A 208 5.98 22.95 1.15
C ALA A 208 5.99 22.11 -0.14
N ILE A 209 4.83 21.55 -0.53
CA ILE A 209 4.68 20.82 -1.79
C ILE A 209 4.85 21.77 -2.99
N THR A 210 4.20 22.96 -3.01
CA THR A 210 4.36 23.91 -4.12
C THR A 210 5.81 24.27 -4.36
N GLN A 211 6.55 24.57 -3.29
CA GLN A 211 7.98 24.86 -3.38
C GLN A 211 8.80 23.67 -3.90
N HIS A 212 8.49 22.47 -3.41
CA HIS A 212 9.20 21.24 -3.81
C HIS A 212 9.01 20.94 -5.31
N ILE A 213 7.75 20.93 -5.79
CA ILE A 213 7.45 20.57 -7.18
C ILE A 213 7.83 21.68 -8.18
N ALA A 214 7.82 22.94 -7.77
CA ALA A 214 8.33 24.03 -8.59
C ALA A 214 9.82 23.83 -8.90
N LEU A 215 10.62 23.45 -7.89
CA LEU A 215 12.05 23.22 -8.04
C LEU A 215 12.42 21.91 -8.74
N THR A 216 11.62 20.86 -8.53
CA THR A 216 11.96 19.51 -9.01
C THR A 216 11.29 19.13 -10.31
N ARG A 217 10.10 19.68 -10.59
CA ARG A 217 9.24 19.30 -11.71
C ARG A 217 8.77 20.47 -12.58
N ALA A 218 9.20 21.70 -12.24
CA ALA A 218 8.77 22.95 -12.87
C ALA A 218 7.24 23.20 -12.81
N VAL A 219 6.54 22.56 -11.87
CA VAL A 219 5.11 22.77 -11.67
C VAL A 219 4.90 23.98 -10.78
N VAL A 220 4.43 25.08 -11.37
CA VAL A 220 4.07 26.31 -10.67
C VAL A 220 2.59 26.27 -10.33
N CYS A 221 2.25 26.28 -9.05
CA CYS A 221 0.87 26.28 -8.58
C CYS A 221 0.77 26.98 -7.21
N LEU A 222 -0.44 27.30 -6.79
CA LEU A 222 -0.74 27.84 -5.46
C LEU A 222 -1.03 26.69 -4.47
N PRO A 223 -0.89 26.91 -3.16
CA PRO A 223 -1.32 25.94 -2.16
C PRO A 223 -2.82 25.57 -2.29
N GLU A 224 -3.64 26.44 -2.84
CA GLU A 224 -5.07 26.26 -3.10
C GLU A 224 -5.35 25.25 -4.22
N ASP A 225 -4.39 25.03 -5.13
CA ASP A 225 -4.49 24.06 -6.22
C ASP A 225 -4.12 22.64 -5.75
N ILE A 226 -3.73 22.46 -4.49
CA ILE A 226 -3.28 21.18 -3.94
C ILE A 226 -4.33 20.56 -3.04
N LEU A 227 -4.62 19.28 -3.30
CA LEU A 227 -5.37 18.38 -2.44
C LEU A 227 -4.44 17.28 -1.91
N VAL A 228 -4.26 17.22 -0.59
CA VAL A 228 -3.45 16.17 0.07
C VAL A 228 -4.25 14.86 0.12
N THR A 229 -3.62 13.77 -0.26
CA THR A 229 -4.25 12.44 -0.36
C THR A 229 -3.49 11.38 0.42
N SER A 230 -4.14 10.26 0.72
CA SER A 230 -3.52 9.08 1.34
C SER A 230 -2.74 8.24 0.31
N GLY A 231 -1.74 8.88 -0.34
CA GLY A 231 -0.97 8.35 -1.46
C GLY A 231 -1.70 8.50 -2.80
N ALA A 232 -1.01 8.13 -3.89
CA ALA A 232 -1.53 8.24 -5.25
C ALA A 232 -2.82 7.44 -5.47
N GLN A 233 -2.99 6.29 -4.81
CA GLN A 233 -4.19 5.46 -4.95
C GLN A 233 -5.47 6.21 -4.56
N GLN A 234 -5.43 7.01 -3.49
CA GLN A 234 -6.58 7.83 -3.13
C GLN A 234 -6.79 8.98 -4.12
N ALA A 235 -5.72 9.54 -4.69
CA ALA A 235 -5.87 10.55 -5.75
C ALA A 235 -6.59 9.96 -6.97
N PHE A 236 -6.25 8.75 -7.40
CA PHE A 236 -6.95 8.06 -8.49
C PHE A 236 -8.42 7.77 -8.16
N ASP A 237 -8.74 7.32 -6.94
CA ASP A 237 -10.12 7.08 -6.51
C ASP A 237 -10.95 8.37 -6.51
N ILE A 238 -10.39 9.46 -5.98
CA ILE A 238 -11.03 10.77 -5.95
C ILE A 238 -11.27 11.29 -7.39
N LEU A 239 -10.26 11.19 -8.27
CA LEU A 239 -10.39 11.58 -9.67
C LEU A 239 -11.42 10.73 -10.41
N ALA A 240 -11.39 9.42 -10.21
CA ALA A 240 -12.35 8.51 -10.82
C ALA A 240 -13.80 8.87 -10.42
N ARG A 241 -14.06 9.10 -9.14
CA ARG A 241 -15.38 9.51 -8.64
C ARG A 241 -15.82 10.88 -9.12
N ALA A 242 -14.87 11.80 -9.34
CA ALA A 242 -15.17 13.17 -9.78
C ALA A 242 -15.40 13.27 -11.30
N LEU A 243 -14.70 12.44 -12.10
CA LEU A 243 -14.65 12.56 -13.56
C LEU A 243 -15.48 11.50 -14.28
N VAL A 244 -15.80 10.36 -13.64
CA VAL A 244 -16.48 9.26 -14.31
C VAL A 244 -18.00 9.35 -14.15
N ILE A 245 -18.69 9.38 -15.28
CA ILE A 245 -20.12 9.08 -15.37
C ILE A 245 -20.23 7.61 -15.78
N PRO A 246 -20.79 6.73 -14.91
CA PRO A 246 -20.79 5.28 -15.16
C PRO A 246 -21.41 4.92 -16.52
N GLY A 247 -20.73 4.05 -17.25
CA GLY A 247 -21.15 3.58 -18.58
C GLY A 247 -21.02 4.58 -19.72
N GLN A 248 -20.62 5.84 -19.44
CA GLN A 248 -20.47 6.90 -20.46
C GLN A 248 -19.00 7.31 -20.64
N THR A 249 -18.29 7.59 -19.55
CA THR A 249 -16.93 8.10 -19.60
C THR A 249 -15.95 7.06 -20.14
N VAL A 250 -15.22 7.44 -21.20
CA VAL A 250 -14.15 6.67 -21.81
C VAL A 250 -12.81 7.09 -21.21
N VAL A 251 -12.10 6.15 -20.61
CA VAL A 251 -10.79 6.37 -19.98
C VAL A 251 -9.72 5.59 -20.73
N ALA A 252 -8.83 6.30 -21.38
CA ALA A 252 -7.63 5.72 -22.00
C ALA A 252 -6.53 5.50 -20.94
N VAL A 253 -5.94 4.32 -20.95
CA VAL A 253 -4.83 3.93 -20.07
C VAL A 253 -3.67 3.37 -20.87
N GLU A 254 -2.44 3.59 -20.42
CA GLU A 254 -1.25 2.96 -21.00
C GLU A 254 -1.34 1.43 -20.91
N ASP A 255 -0.87 0.72 -21.96
CA ASP A 255 -0.83 -0.74 -22.01
C ASP A 255 0.52 -1.23 -22.63
N PRO A 256 1.41 -1.81 -21.83
CA PRO A 256 1.25 -2.12 -20.40
C PRO A 256 1.22 -0.86 -19.54
N GLY A 257 0.56 -0.92 -18.38
CA GLY A 257 0.38 0.24 -17.51
C GLY A 257 0.22 -0.13 -16.03
N TYR A 258 -0.08 0.87 -15.19
CA TYR A 258 -0.22 0.70 -13.74
C TYR A 258 -1.60 0.17 -13.35
N PRO A 259 -1.74 -1.12 -12.93
CA PRO A 259 -3.04 -1.75 -12.71
C PRO A 259 -3.90 -1.06 -11.64
N PRO A 260 -3.35 -0.58 -10.49
CA PRO A 260 -4.17 0.06 -9.47
C PRO A 260 -4.86 1.35 -9.93
N MET A 261 -4.26 2.13 -10.82
CA MET A 261 -4.88 3.30 -11.43
C MET A 261 -6.05 2.89 -12.34
N ARG A 262 -5.82 1.93 -13.23
CA ARG A 262 -6.86 1.38 -14.12
C ARG A 262 -8.07 0.88 -13.34
N VAL A 263 -7.83 0.10 -12.27
CA VAL A 263 -8.91 -0.46 -11.45
C VAL A 263 -9.72 0.64 -10.75
N ALA A 264 -9.11 1.72 -10.31
CA ALA A 264 -9.84 2.83 -9.68
C ALA A 264 -10.88 3.44 -10.63
N PHE A 265 -10.51 3.68 -11.89
CA PHE A 265 -11.43 4.21 -12.90
C PHE A 265 -12.48 3.17 -13.33
N ALA A 266 -12.09 1.93 -13.50
CA ALA A 266 -13.04 0.84 -13.81
C ALA A 266 -14.07 0.65 -12.69
N ALA A 267 -13.66 0.72 -11.42
CA ALA A 267 -14.54 0.63 -10.25
C ALA A 267 -15.59 1.76 -10.19
N ALA A 268 -15.25 2.93 -10.73
CA ALA A 268 -16.19 4.04 -10.89
C ALA A 268 -17.16 3.86 -12.08
N GLY A 269 -17.01 2.78 -12.88
CA GLY A 269 -17.86 2.47 -14.02
C GLY A 269 -17.40 3.07 -15.35
N ALA A 270 -16.12 3.44 -15.48
CA ALA A 270 -15.55 3.92 -16.73
C ALA A 270 -15.41 2.80 -17.76
N LYS A 271 -15.50 3.16 -19.04
CA LYS A 271 -15.11 2.33 -20.18
C LYS A 271 -13.59 2.44 -20.35
N ILE A 272 -12.85 1.42 -19.95
CA ILE A 272 -11.39 1.41 -20.04
C ILE A 272 -10.95 1.02 -21.44
N VAL A 273 -10.11 1.85 -22.06
CA VAL A 273 -9.52 1.61 -23.38
C VAL A 273 -7.98 1.56 -23.21
N PRO A 274 -7.37 0.35 -23.39
CA PRO A 274 -5.93 0.22 -23.36
C PRO A 274 -5.32 0.83 -24.62
N VAL A 275 -4.27 1.64 -24.45
CA VAL A 275 -3.52 2.30 -25.54
C VAL A 275 -2.05 1.92 -25.44
N GLY A 276 -1.51 1.35 -26.51
CA GLY A 276 -0.15 0.86 -26.54
C GLY A 276 0.90 1.94 -26.28
N VAL A 277 2.04 1.51 -25.77
CA VAL A 277 3.23 2.33 -25.56
C VAL A 277 4.38 1.80 -26.43
N ASP A 278 5.28 2.69 -26.81
CA ASP A 278 6.54 2.36 -27.51
C ASP A 278 7.74 3.08 -26.88
N ALA A 279 8.86 3.15 -27.57
CA ALA A 279 10.06 3.81 -27.06
C ALA A 279 9.87 5.31 -26.77
N GLU A 280 8.88 5.97 -27.38
CA GLU A 280 8.51 7.36 -27.14
C GLU A 280 7.33 7.54 -26.16
N GLY A 281 6.92 6.49 -25.44
CA GLY A 281 5.79 6.50 -24.51
C GLY A 281 4.43 6.20 -25.15
N LEU A 282 3.35 6.72 -24.58
CA LEU A 282 1.98 6.52 -25.11
C LEU A 282 1.87 6.91 -26.59
N ILE A 283 1.25 6.03 -27.40
CA ILE A 283 1.00 6.29 -28.82
C ILE A 283 -0.25 7.16 -28.94
N VAL A 284 -0.05 8.48 -29.01
CA VAL A 284 -1.12 9.50 -28.96
C VAL A 284 -2.14 9.33 -30.11
N GLU A 285 -1.66 8.88 -31.28
CA GLU A 285 -2.47 8.67 -32.47
C GLU A 285 -3.50 7.52 -32.32
N ARG A 286 -3.28 6.63 -31.35
CA ARG A 286 -4.18 5.50 -31.04
C ARG A 286 -5.24 5.84 -29.98
N LEU A 287 -5.26 7.05 -29.46
CA LEU A 287 -6.29 7.49 -28.52
C LEU A 287 -7.68 7.49 -29.17
N PRO A 288 -8.71 6.89 -28.53
CA PRO A 288 -10.07 6.85 -29.06
C PRO A 288 -10.62 8.28 -29.27
N ALA A 289 -11.45 8.43 -30.31
CA ALA A 289 -11.99 9.75 -30.69
C ALA A 289 -12.89 10.34 -29.59
N ASP A 290 -13.55 9.49 -28.81
CA ASP A 290 -14.50 9.83 -27.75
C ASP A 290 -13.86 9.79 -26.34
N VAL A 291 -12.52 9.85 -26.25
CA VAL A 291 -11.81 9.84 -24.97
C VAL A 291 -12.18 11.04 -24.12
N ASN A 292 -12.43 10.79 -22.83
CA ASN A 292 -12.73 11.84 -21.84
C ASN A 292 -11.61 12.02 -20.83
N VAL A 293 -10.91 10.92 -20.44
CA VAL A 293 -9.81 10.93 -19.49
C VAL A 293 -8.65 10.12 -20.05
N ILE A 294 -7.44 10.65 -19.95
CA ILE A 294 -6.22 9.99 -20.42
C ILE A 294 -5.27 9.84 -19.24
N CYS A 295 -4.97 8.61 -18.86
CA CYS A 295 -4.08 8.29 -17.74
C CYS A 295 -2.69 7.93 -18.25
N VAL A 296 -1.66 8.67 -17.83
CA VAL A 296 -0.27 8.53 -18.33
C VAL A 296 0.78 8.68 -17.25
N CYS A 297 1.93 8.00 -17.41
CA CYS A 297 3.17 8.19 -16.66
C CYS A 297 4.24 8.79 -17.58
N PRO A 298 4.20 10.11 -17.90
CA PRO A 298 4.94 10.67 -19.03
C PRO A 298 6.43 10.82 -18.77
N SER A 299 6.87 10.80 -17.53
CA SER A 299 8.28 10.97 -17.16
C SER A 299 9.05 9.66 -17.14
N HIS A 300 8.40 8.62 -16.64
CA HIS A 300 8.93 7.27 -16.53
C HIS A 300 7.75 6.30 -16.62
N GLN A 301 7.44 5.89 -17.85
CA GLN A 301 6.30 5.03 -18.13
C GLN A 301 6.40 3.71 -17.36
N PHE A 302 5.36 3.38 -16.63
CA PHE A 302 5.32 2.14 -15.88
C PHE A 302 4.64 1.04 -16.68
N PRO A 303 5.28 -0.17 -16.86
CA PRO A 303 6.55 -0.57 -16.27
C PRO A 303 7.76 -0.49 -17.21
N CYS A 304 7.59 -0.03 -18.46
CA CYS A 304 8.63 -0.13 -19.49
C CYS A 304 9.76 0.89 -19.30
N GLY A 305 9.53 2.00 -18.62
CA GLY A 305 10.54 3.03 -18.39
C GLY A 305 10.70 4.03 -19.54
N ALA A 306 9.90 3.94 -20.60
CA ALA A 306 9.90 4.90 -21.68
C ALA A 306 9.55 6.32 -21.20
N THR A 307 10.11 7.32 -21.84
CA THR A 307 9.78 8.72 -21.56
C THR A 307 8.92 9.27 -22.70
N LEU A 308 7.79 9.89 -22.38
CA LEU A 308 6.95 10.53 -23.39
C LEU A 308 7.73 11.65 -24.09
N SER A 309 7.91 11.54 -25.40
CA SER A 309 8.70 12.49 -26.20
C SER A 309 8.10 13.90 -26.20
N ALA A 310 8.92 14.92 -26.46
CA ALA A 310 8.48 16.32 -26.45
C ALA A 310 7.36 16.57 -27.48
N SER A 311 7.42 15.94 -28.64
CA SER A 311 6.38 16.00 -29.67
C SER A 311 5.06 15.42 -29.19
N ARG A 312 5.10 14.22 -28.57
CA ARG A 312 3.91 13.56 -28.03
C ARG A 312 3.33 14.28 -26.81
N ARG A 313 4.16 14.89 -25.96
CA ARG A 313 3.69 15.74 -24.85
C ARG A 313 2.85 16.89 -25.36
N LYS A 314 3.32 17.59 -26.38
CA LYS A 314 2.59 18.68 -27.01
C LYS A 314 1.30 18.17 -27.67
N ALA A 315 1.40 17.14 -28.50
CA ALA A 315 0.24 16.54 -29.17
C ALA A 315 -0.83 16.04 -28.18
N LEU A 316 -0.43 15.45 -27.06
CA LEU A 316 -1.34 14.96 -26.04
C LEU A 316 -2.14 16.08 -25.38
N VAL A 317 -1.50 17.18 -24.98
CA VAL A 317 -2.17 18.34 -24.38
C VAL A 317 -3.10 19.02 -25.40
N GLU A 318 -2.65 19.20 -26.66
CA GLU A 318 -3.49 19.77 -27.72
C GLU A 318 -4.70 18.88 -28.03
N LEU A 319 -4.53 17.56 -28.07
CA LEU A 319 -5.62 16.61 -28.25
C LEU A 319 -6.61 16.68 -27.09
N ALA A 320 -6.15 16.63 -25.86
CA ALA A 320 -7.01 16.73 -24.68
C ALA A 320 -7.84 18.02 -24.70
N ARG A 321 -7.20 19.15 -25.00
CA ARG A 321 -7.88 20.44 -25.16
C ARG A 321 -8.92 20.41 -26.27
N SER A 322 -8.59 19.91 -27.46
CA SER A 322 -9.50 19.92 -28.62
C SER A 322 -10.72 19.02 -28.43
N ARG A 323 -10.61 17.99 -27.61
CA ARG A 323 -11.67 17.01 -27.31
C ARG A 323 -12.39 17.26 -26.00
N SER A 324 -12.08 18.35 -25.28
CA SER A 324 -12.56 18.57 -23.92
C SER A 324 -12.29 17.39 -22.97
N ALA A 325 -11.18 16.69 -23.23
CA ALA A 325 -10.70 15.61 -22.39
C ALA A 325 -9.72 16.14 -21.33
N VAL A 326 -9.47 15.34 -20.29
CA VAL A 326 -8.50 15.66 -19.25
C VAL A 326 -7.39 14.62 -19.19
N ILE A 327 -6.23 15.02 -18.70
CA ILE A 327 -5.06 14.15 -18.52
C ILE A 327 -4.83 13.95 -17.03
N VAL A 328 -4.65 12.70 -16.62
CA VAL A 328 -4.16 12.31 -15.28
C VAL A 328 -2.72 11.90 -15.41
N GLU A 329 -1.81 12.78 -14.98
CA GLU A 329 -0.38 12.56 -14.95
C GLU A 329 0.03 11.91 -13.64
N ASP A 330 0.49 10.65 -13.67
CA ASP A 330 1.09 9.97 -12.51
C ASP A 330 2.61 10.13 -12.52
N ASP A 331 3.12 10.89 -11.54
CA ASP A 331 4.54 11.17 -11.37
C ASP A 331 5.07 10.52 -10.08
N TYR A 332 5.23 9.21 -10.12
CA TYR A 332 5.48 8.40 -8.93
C TYR A 332 6.95 8.35 -8.47
N ASP A 333 7.93 8.60 -9.37
CA ASP A 333 9.37 8.50 -9.07
C ASP A 333 10.23 9.59 -9.78
N GLY A 334 9.60 10.69 -10.17
CA GLY A 334 10.25 11.78 -10.91
C GLY A 334 11.41 12.47 -10.19
N GLU A 335 11.60 12.26 -8.89
CA GLU A 335 12.78 12.69 -8.14
C GLU A 335 14.04 11.92 -8.54
N PHE A 336 13.92 10.68 -9.06
CA PHE A 336 15.05 9.80 -9.37
C PHE A 336 15.43 9.86 -10.82
N ARG A 337 16.28 10.84 -11.12
CA ARG A 337 16.84 11.06 -12.43
C ARG A 337 18.36 10.97 -12.37
N TYR A 338 18.98 10.37 -13.41
CA TYR A 338 20.41 10.07 -13.42
C TYR A 338 21.19 10.84 -14.45
N ASP A 339 20.61 11.17 -15.60
CA ASP A 339 21.28 11.85 -16.70
C ASP A 339 20.42 12.96 -17.34
N GLY A 340 21.08 13.92 -18.03
CA GLY A 340 20.47 14.98 -18.86
C GLY A 340 19.75 16.13 -18.08
N ALA A 341 19.01 17.05 -18.77
CA ALA A 341 18.26 18.17 -18.17
C ALA A 341 16.99 17.72 -17.43
N SER A 342 16.49 18.44 -16.43
CA SER A 342 15.27 18.06 -15.69
C SER A 342 14.09 17.97 -16.64
N LEU A 343 13.44 16.81 -16.70
CA LEU A 343 12.22 16.67 -17.47
C LEU A 343 11.10 17.35 -16.68
N GLN A 344 10.48 18.33 -17.32
CA GLN A 344 9.34 19.02 -16.75
C GLN A 344 8.12 18.11 -16.73
N ALA A 345 7.24 18.25 -15.77
CA ALA A 345 5.94 17.58 -15.76
C ALA A 345 5.07 18.07 -16.94
N LEU A 346 4.09 17.29 -17.39
CA LEU A 346 3.10 17.76 -18.35
C LEU A 346 2.35 18.98 -17.80
N ARG A 347 1.98 18.94 -16.54
CA ARG A 347 1.31 20.04 -15.84
C ARG A 347 2.09 21.36 -15.95
N SER A 348 3.40 21.34 -16.02
CA SER A 348 4.20 22.58 -16.14
C SER A 348 4.01 23.34 -17.44
N ALA A 349 3.64 22.64 -18.51
CA ALA A 349 3.39 23.18 -19.84
C ALA A 349 1.89 23.35 -20.15
N ASP A 350 1.01 23.03 -19.20
CA ASP A 350 -0.43 23.03 -19.37
C ASP A 350 -1.03 24.44 -19.18
N ALA A 351 -1.06 25.20 -20.25
CA ALA A 351 -1.76 26.49 -20.28
C ALA A 351 -3.29 26.35 -20.45
N ALA A 352 -3.81 25.13 -20.63
CA ALA A 352 -5.21 24.86 -20.94
C ALA A 352 -6.00 24.33 -19.72
N ASP A 353 -5.36 24.15 -18.58
CA ASP A 353 -5.93 23.58 -17.35
C ASP A 353 -6.67 22.23 -17.56
N VAL A 354 -6.04 21.34 -18.34
CA VAL A 354 -6.56 19.99 -18.62
C VAL A 354 -5.77 18.89 -17.90
N VAL A 355 -4.65 19.20 -17.24
CA VAL A 355 -3.78 18.22 -16.59
C VAL A 355 -3.99 18.21 -15.07
N PHE A 356 -4.34 17.04 -14.56
CA PHE A 356 -4.31 16.69 -13.13
C PHE A 356 -2.98 16.01 -12.84
N TYR A 357 -2.16 16.59 -11.95
CA TYR A 357 -0.86 16.03 -11.59
C TYR A 357 -0.93 15.29 -10.25
N VAL A 358 -0.60 14.01 -10.24
CA VAL A 358 -0.59 13.16 -9.05
C VAL A 358 0.84 12.91 -8.61
N GLY A 359 1.16 13.34 -7.39
CA GLY A 359 2.45 13.12 -6.75
C GLY A 359 2.35 12.26 -5.49
N THR A 360 3.44 11.59 -5.14
CA THR A 360 3.49 10.72 -3.95
C THR A 360 4.80 10.81 -3.20
N PHE A 361 4.76 10.75 -1.86
CA PHE A 361 5.95 10.62 -1.02
C PHE A 361 6.38 9.16 -0.80
N SER A 362 5.67 8.20 -1.38
CA SER A 362 5.93 6.78 -1.16
C SER A 362 7.30 6.32 -1.69
N LYS A 363 7.84 6.98 -2.73
CA LYS A 363 9.11 6.59 -3.35
C LYS A 363 10.30 7.42 -2.84
N CYS A 364 10.08 8.70 -2.60
CA CYS A 364 11.12 9.60 -2.11
C CYS A 364 11.21 9.70 -0.57
N MET A 365 10.27 9.08 0.16
CA MET A 365 10.30 8.96 1.62
C MET A 365 10.00 7.52 2.06
N LEU A 366 8.77 7.26 2.53
CA LEU A 366 8.35 5.95 3.03
C LEU A 366 6.92 5.63 2.56
N PRO A 367 6.66 4.44 1.99
CA PRO A 367 5.31 4.03 1.61
C PRO A 367 4.34 3.99 2.79
N ALA A 368 4.85 3.67 4.00
CA ALA A 368 4.06 3.58 5.23
C ALA A 368 3.49 4.93 5.70
N LEU A 369 4.02 6.07 5.26
CA LEU A 369 3.46 7.39 5.57
C LEU A 369 2.07 7.58 4.95
N ARG A 370 1.75 6.83 3.89
CA ARG A 370 0.48 6.92 3.17
C ARG A 370 0.12 8.38 2.87
N LEU A 371 1.04 9.09 2.24
CA LEU A 371 0.86 10.50 1.89
C LEU A 371 1.23 10.75 0.43
N GLY A 372 0.37 11.49 -0.25
CA GLY A 372 0.53 11.97 -1.61
C GLY A 372 -0.25 13.28 -1.80
N PHE A 373 -0.35 13.73 -3.01
CA PHE A 373 -1.07 14.95 -3.33
C PHE A 373 -1.52 14.95 -4.80
N LEU A 374 -2.53 15.77 -5.06
CA LEU A 374 -3.07 16.04 -6.37
C LEU A 374 -2.96 17.56 -6.60
N VAL A 375 -2.33 17.98 -7.69
CA VAL A 375 -2.45 19.36 -8.20
C VAL A 375 -3.55 19.36 -9.25
N ALA A 376 -4.57 20.15 -9.03
CA ALA A 376 -5.75 20.17 -9.89
C ALA A 376 -6.02 21.59 -10.43
N PRO A 377 -6.67 21.69 -11.60
CA PRO A 377 -7.23 22.94 -12.07
C PRO A 377 -8.26 23.51 -11.09
N GLU A 378 -8.35 24.85 -11.01
CA GLU A 378 -9.27 25.54 -10.10
C GLU A 378 -10.72 25.08 -10.27
N TRP A 379 -11.19 24.91 -11.53
CA TRP A 379 -12.55 24.48 -11.85
C TRP A 379 -12.95 23.14 -11.23
N ALA A 380 -11.98 22.23 -10.97
CA ALA A 380 -12.22 20.91 -10.43
C ALA A 380 -12.16 20.87 -8.89
N MET A 381 -11.43 21.79 -8.26
CA MET A 381 -11.05 21.71 -6.85
C MET A 381 -12.26 21.57 -5.92
N ARG A 382 -13.34 22.31 -6.15
CA ARG A 382 -14.56 22.25 -5.33
C ARG A 382 -15.17 20.84 -5.31
N THR A 383 -15.22 20.18 -6.48
CA THR A 383 -15.74 18.82 -6.60
C THR A 383 -14.81 17.80 -5.94
N LEU A 384 -13.49 17.92 -6.16
CA LEU A 384 -12.50 17.04 -5.56
C LEU A 384 -12.51 17.11 -4.04
N VAL A 385 -12.64 18.30 -3.47
CA VAL A 385 -12.76 18.51 -2.02
C VAL A 385 -14.05 17.89 -1.49
N ALA A 386 -15.17 17.97 -2.21
CA ALA A 386 -16.42 17.32 -1.82
C ALA A 386 -16.27 15.78 -1.78
N VAL A 387 -15.66 15.19 -2.83
CA VAL A 387 -15.36 13.75 -2.87
C VAL A 387 -14.44 13.34 -1.73
N LYS A 388 -13.37 14.10 -1.48
CA LYS A 388 -12.43 13.86 -0.38
C LYS A 388 -13.14 13.90 0.98
N ASN A 389 -14.02 14.87 1.19
CA ASN A 389 -14.80 15.01 2.41
C ASN A 389 -15.70 13.77 2.67
N CYS A 390 -16.30 13.21 1.62
CA CYS A 390 -17.09 11.98 1.72
C CYS A 390 -16.25 10.71 1.88
N SER A 391 -14.93 10.77 1.62
CA SER A 391 -14.02 9.63 1.71
C SER A 391 -13.42 9.48 3.11
N ASP A 392 -12.67 10.50 3.56
CA ASP A 392 -11.91 10.44 4.83
C ASP A 392 -11.73 11.81 5.51
N TRP A 393 -12.39 12.85 5.00
CA TRP A 393 -12.30 14.25 5.40
C TRP A 393 -10.92 14.86 5.12
N HIS A 394 -9.87 14.35 5.75
CA HIS A 394 -8.47 14.76 5.53
C HIS A 394 -7.50 13.67 6.02
N CYS A 395 -6.29 13.69 5.49
CA CYS A 395 -5.21 12.83 5.95
C CYS A 395 -4.76 13.19 7.38
N SER A 396 -4.07 12.27 8.06
CA SER A 396 -3.56 12.46 9.43
C SER A 396 -2.73 13.75 9.57
N THR A 397 -3.22 14.70 10.37
CA THR A 397 -2.54 15.99 10.62
C THR A 397 -1.12 15.85 11.17
N PRO A 398 -0.82 14.96 12.14
CA PRO A 398 0.55 14.75 12.62
C PRO A 398 1.52 14.32 11.52
N VAL A 399 1.09 13.43 10.63
CA VAL A 399 1.92 12.97 9.49
C VAL A 399 2.16 14.11 8.52
N GLN A 400 1.11 14.87 8.17
CA GLN A 400 1.20 16.02 7.27
C GLN A 400 2.21 17.06 7.81
N LEU A 401 2.13 17.40 9.09
CA LEU A 401 3.04 18.37 9.72
C LEU A 401 4.48 17.85 9.78
N GLY A 402 4.67 16.57 10.06
CA GLY A 402 5.99 15.93 10.04
C GLY A 402 6.66 16.02 8.67
N VAL A 403 5.91 15.72 7.62
CA VAL A 403 6.39 15.80 6.23
C VAL A 403 6.61 17.26 5.81
N ALA A 404 5.71 18.17 6.14
CA ALA A 404 5.89 19.61 5.88
C ALA A 404 7.19 20.15 6.50
N GLY A 405 7.44 19.84 7.77
CA GLY A 405 8.67 20.24 8.44
C GLY A 405 9.92 19.60 7.82
N PHE A 406 9.83 18.35 7.40
CA PHE A 406 10.93 17.63 6.74
C PHE A 406 11.29 18.24 5.38
N ILE A 407 10.29 18.66 4.59
CA ILE A 407 10.49 19.38 3.32
C ILE A 407 11.06 20.77 3.59
N ALA A 408 10.39 21.59 4.41
CA ALA A 408 10.73 22.98 4.64
C ALA A 408 12.15 23.17 5.23
N GLN A 409 12.64 22.21 6.05
CA GLN A 409 14.01 22.21 6.57
C GLN A 409 15.04 21.62 5.59
N GLY A 410 14.66 21.32 4.35
CA GLY A 410 15.53 20.80 3.29
C GLY A 410 16.01 19.37 3.50
N HIS A 411 15.40 18.62 4.43
CA HIS A 411 15.79 17.23 4.69
C HIS A 411 15.39 16.30 3.56
N LEU A 412 14.22 16.53 2.92
CA LEU A 412 13.79 15.76 1.75
C LEU A 412 14.78 15.91 0.59
N ALA A 413 15.19 17.13 0.25
CA ALA A 413 16.13 17.37 -0.84
C ALA A 413 17.49 16.70 -0.59
N ARG A 414 17.99 16.73 0.66
CA ARG A 414 19.23 16.02 1.04
C ARG A 414 19.08 14.51 0.94
N HIS A 415 17.95 13.97 1.38
CA HIS A 415 17.66 12.54 1.31
C HIS A 415 17.57 12.06 -0.14
N VAL A 416 16.79 12.74 -0.98
CA VAL A 416 16.67 12.42 -2.42
C VAL A 416 18.04 12.46 -3.12
N ARG A 417 18.89 13.45 -2.82
CA ARG A 417 20.25 13.52 -3.37
C ARG A 417 21.08 12.29 -2.99
N LYS A 418 21.04 11.86 -1.73
CA LYS A 418 21.70 10.64 -1.27
C LYS A 418 21.18 9.41 -1.99
N MET A 419 19.84 9.29 -2.10
CA MET A 419 19.20 8.16 -2.77
C MET A 419 19.55 8.10 -4.25
N ARG A 420 19.58 9.24 -4.96
CA ARG A 420 20.02 9.30 -6.37
C ARG A 420 21.41 8.73 -6.57
N HIS A 421 22.35 9.03 -5.67
CA HIS A 421 23.70 8.50 -5.75
C HIS A 421 23.72 6.97 -5.61
N VAL A 422 23.04 6.44 -4.59
CA VAL A 422 22.97 4.99 -4.35
C VAL A 422 22.26 4.27 -5.51
N TYR A 423 21.13 4.80 -5.97
CA TYR A 423 20.33 4.19 -7.03
C TYR A 423 21.04 4.28 -8.39
N ARG A 424 21.82 5.32 -8.66
CA ARG A 424 22.67 5.40 -9.85
C ARG A 424 23.64 4.22 -9.91
N GLN A 425 24.38 3.95 -8.84
CA GLN A 425 25.32 2.82 -8.78
C GLN A 425 24.63 1.47 -9.01
N ARG A 426 23.46 1.26 -8.38
CA ARG A 426 22.67 0.04 -8.56
C ARG A 426 22.17 -0.11 -9.99
N ARG A 427 21.67 0.97 -10.58
CA ARG A 427 21.24 1.01 -11.99
C ARG A 427 22.37 0.72 -12.96
N GLU A 428 23.52 1.34 -12.78
CA GLU A 428 24.71 1.12 -13.62
C GLU A 428 25.15 -0.34 -13.58
N ALA A 429 25.20 -0.95 -12.39
CA ALA A 429 25.52 -2.37 -12.24
C ALA A 429 24.52 -3.28 -12.99
N LEU A 430 23.21 -2.98 -12.89
CA LEU A 430 22.18 -3.72 -13.63
C LEU A 430 22.32 -3.54 -15.15
N LEU A 431 22.53 -2.32 -15.63
CA LEU A 431 22.71 -2.07 -17.08
C LEU A 431 23.97 -2.76 -17.63
N MET A 432 25.07 -2.76 -16.89
CA MET A 432 26.28 -3.50 -17.28
C MET A 432 26.01 -5.00 -17.38
N ALA A 433 25.28 -5.57 -16.43
CA ALA A 433 24.91 -6.99 -16.46
C ALA A 433 23.94 -7.32 -17.61
N LEU A 434 22.94 -6.47 -17.86
CA LEU A 434 21.97 -6.65 -18.95
C LEU A 434 22.61 -6.55 -20.33
N THR A 435 23.58 -5.65 -20.52
CA THR A 435 24.29 -5.51 -21.82
C THR A 435 25.42 -6.50 -21.97
N GLY A 436 26.04 -6.98 -20.91
CA GLY A 436 27.11 -7.95 -20.87
C GLY A 436 26.61 -9.39 -20.68
N GLU A 437 26.49 -9.81 -19.43
CA GLU A 437 26.23 -11.20 -19.06
C GLU A 437 24.88 -11.76 -19.55
N LEU A 438 23.87 -10.90 -19.68
CA LEU A 438 22.50 -11.26 -20.10
C LEU A 438 22.17 -10.77 -21.52
N GLY A 439 23.12 -10.11 -22.20
CA GLY A 439 22.88 -9.47 -23.50
C GLY A 439 22.56 -10.43 -24.65
N GLU A 440 22.77 -11.73 -24.47
CA GLU A 440 22.35 -12.76 -25.43
C GLU A 440 20.82 -12.95 -25.43
N TRP A 441 20.17 -12.82 -24.29
CA TRP A 441 18.74 -13.08 -24.11
C TRP A 441 17.89 -11.81 -23.97
N LEU A 442 18.45 -10.76 -23.34
CA LEU A 442 17.70 -9.59 -22.92
C LEU A 442 18.30 -8.31 -23.50
N GLU A 443 17.44 -7.35 -23.81
CA GLU A 443 17.80 -6.02 -24.25
C GLU A 443 17.16 -4.97 -23.33
N PRO A 444 17.96 -4.15 -22.61
CA PRO A 444 17.42 -3.13 -21.72
C PRO A 444 16.68 -2.04 -22.50
N VAL A 445 15.49 -1.67 -22.03
CA VAL A 445 14.75 -0.53 -22.55
C VAL A 445 15.46 0.75 -22.10
N PRO A 446 15.80 1.67 -23.03
CA PRO A 446 16.46 2.92 -22.68
C PRO A 446 15.61 3.75 -21.71
N SER A 447 16.17 4.06 -20.54
CA SER A 447 15.54 4.91 -19.54
C SER A 447 16.60 5.68 -18.76
N PHE A 448 16.31 6.94 -18.42
CA PHE A 448 17.20 7.80 -17.62
C PHE A 448 16.60 8.14 -16.25
N TYR A 449 15.48 7.53 -15.90
CA TYR A 449 14.66 7.85 -14.73
C TYR A 449 14.35 6.62 -13.90
N GLY A 450 13.80 6.86 -12.73
CA GLY A 450 13.04 5.92 -11.93
C GLY A 450 13.84 5.03 -10.99
N MET A 451 13.22 3.92 -10.62
CA MET A 451 13.72 2.97 -9.63
C MET A 451 13.74 1.54 -10.15
N HIS A 452 13.57 1.35 -11.46
CA HIS A 452 13.66 0.06 -12.14
C HIS A 452 14.14 0.24 -13.57
N VAL A 453 14.58 -0.85 -14.16
CA VAL A 453 14.90 -0.99 -15.58
C VAL A 453 14.06 -2.14 -16.12
N ALA A 454 13.41 -1.94 -17.25
CA ALA A 454 12.81 -3.03 -18.01
C ALA A 454 13.81 -3.56 -19.06
N ALA A 455 13.74 -4.85 -19.33
CA ALA A 455 14.47 -5.46 -20.43
C ALA A 455 13.54 -6.39 -21.20
N THR A 456 13.52 -6.24 -22.53
CA THR A 456 12.72 -7.09 -23.42
C THR A 456 13.52 -8.31 -23.86
N VAL A 457 12.82 -9.39 -24.20
CA VAL A 457 13.45 -10.60 -24.76
C VAL A 457 13.86 -10.29 -26.20
N ARG A 458 15.08 -10.66 -26.58
CA ARG A 458 15.55 -10.55 -27.96
C ARG A 458 14.82 -11.54 -28.86
N ASP A 459 14.58 -11.17 -30.11
CA ASP A 459 13.90 -12.02 -31.12
C ASP A 459 14.59 -13.36 -31.34
N SER A 460 15.90 -13.42 -31.10
CA SER A 460 16.73 -14.64 -31.20
C SER A 460 16.50 -15.62 -30.06
N ALA A 461 15.90 -15.16 -28.93
CA ALA A 461 15.72 -15.97 -27.72
C ALA A 461 14.26 -16.40 -27.58
N ARG A 462 14.02 -17.71 -27.44
CA ARG A 462 12.69 -18.26 -27.13
C ARG A 462 12.61 -18.61 -25.66
N LEU A 463 12.04 -17.73 -24.84
CA LEU A 463 11.98 -17.87 -23.39
C LEU A 463 10.54 -17.84 -22.90
N ASP A 464 10.19 -18.79 -22.03
CA ASP A 464 9.02 -18.69 -21.18
C ASP A 464 9.38 -17.93 -19.89
N LEU A 465 9.12 -16.63 -19.88
CA LEU A 465 9.49 -15.77 -18.75
C LEU A 465 8.67 -16.02 -17.49
N GLU A 466 7.47 -16.56 -17.59
CA GLU A 466 6.68 -16.94 -16.41
C GLU A 466 7.34 -18.14 -15.71
N LEU A 467 7.74 -19.15 -16.47
CA LEU A 467 8.52 -20.28 -15.96
C LEU A 467 9.87 -19.82 -15.38
N VAL A 468 10.57 -18.91 -16.06
CA VAL A 468 11.82 -18.33 -15.55
C VAL A 468 11.59 -17.65 -14.21
N ALA A 469 10.53 -16.85 -14.06
CA ALA A 469 10.21 -16.15 -12.82
C ALA A 469 9.86 -17.13 -11.68
N GLU A 470 9.13 -18.21 -11.97
CA GLU A 470 8.82 -19.28 -11.00
C GLU A 470 10.09 -20.00 -10.52
N ILE A 471 11.00 -20.35 -11.44
CA ILE A 471 12.28 -20.97 -11.09
C ILE A 471 13.12 -20.02 -10.22
N LEU A 472 13.22 -18.74 -10.59
CA LEU A 472 13.94 -17.73 -9.81
C LEU A 472 13.37 -17.60 -8.40
N GLN A 473 12.05 -17.62 -8.25
CA GLN A 473 11.39 -17.56 -6.95
C GLN A 473 11.78 -18.76 -6.07
N SER A 474 11.94 -19.97 -6.64
CA SER A 474 12.42 -21.15 -5.91
C SER A 474 13.87 -20.98 -5.42
N HIS A 475 14.66 -20.10 -6.06
CA HIS A 475 16.02 -19.73 -5.69
C HIS A 475 16.11 -18.44 -4.85
N ASN A 476 15.00 -18.00 -4.24
CA ASN A 476 14.89 -16.76 -3.47
C ASN A 476 15.20 -15.48 -4.25
N VAL A 477 15.00 -15.47 -5.57
CA VAL A 477 15.08 -14.27 -6.42
C VAL A 477 13.67 -13.92 -6.88
N LYS A 478 13.19 -12.73 -6.53
CA LYS A 478 11.86 -12.23 -6.92
C LYS A 478 11.99 -11.23 -8.05
N ILE A 479 11.26 -11.44 -9.13
CA ILE A 479 11.24 -10.58 -10.30
C ILE A 479 9.82 -10.55 -10.89
N HIS A 480 9.47 -9.48 -11.61
CA HIS A 480 8.22 -9.42 -12.35
C HIS A 480 8.46 -9.48 -13.86
N THR A 481 7.55 -10.16 -14.56
CA THR A 481 7.46 -10.10 -16.02
C THR A 481 6.70 -8.85 -16.47
N VAL A 482 6.99 -8.33 -17.67
CA VAL A 482 6.26 -7.20 -18.26
C VAL A 482 4.83 -7.61 -18.63
N THR A 483 4.64 -8.87 -19.06
CA THR A 483 3.34 -9.44 -19.43
C THR A 483 2.27 -9.27 -18.36
N ARG A 484 2.65 -9.33 -17.09
CA ARG A 484 1.78 -9.10 -15.94
C ARG A 484 1.03 -7.76 -15.96
N TYR A 485 1.55 -6.76 -16.65
CA TYR A 485 1.05 -5.39 -16.65
C TYR A 485 0.19 -5.03 -17.85
N TYR A 486 0.13 -5.91 -18.85
CA TYR A 486 -0.82 -5.79 -19.95
C TYR A 486 -2.25 -6.10 -19.51
N VAL A 487 -3.21 -5.42 -20.12
CA VAL A 487 -4.64 -5.63 -19.82
C VAL A 487 -5.04 -7.08 -20.10
N ASN A 488 -4.62 -7.61 -21.24
CA ASN A 488 -4.95 -8.97 -21.68
C ASN A 488 -3.78 -9.96 -21.45
N GLN A 489 -2.77 -9.59 -20.69
CA GLN A 489 -1.55 -10.38 -20.46
C GLN A 489 -0.86 -10.84 -21.77
N GLN A 490 -1.08 -10.12 -22.87
CA GLN A 490 -0.49 -10.36 -24.17
C GLN A 490 0.28 -9.13 -24.62
N GLY A 491 1.55 -9.30 -24.94
CA GLY A 491 2.41 -8.21 -25.38
C GLY A 491 3.87 -8.64 -25.46
N GLN A 492 4.77 -7.70 -25.64
CA GLN A 492 6.19 -7.98 -25.75
C GLN A 492 6.72 -8.56 -24.42
N PRO A 493 7.30 -9.78 -24.43
CA PRO A 493 7.83 -10.38 -23.22
C PRO A 493 9.07 -9.62 -22.73
N GLY A 494 9.18 -9.49 -21.40
CA GLY A 494 10.29 -8.82 -20.77
C GLY A 494 10.31 -9.02 -19.26
N LEU A 495 11.41 -8.62 -18.62
CA LEU A 495 11.62 -8.64 -17.20
C LEU A 495 11.79 -7.22 -16.65
N ILE A 496 11.40 -7.01 -15.39
CA ILE A 496 11.49 -5.72 -14.72
C ILE A 496 12.44 -5.86 -13.52
N PHE A 497 13.49 -5.08 -13.51
CA PHE A 497 14.53 -5.08 -12.50
C PHE A 497 14.42 -3.85 -11.60
N GLY A 498 13.68 -3.96 -10.50
CA GLY A 498 13.67 -2.95 -9.46
C GLY A 498 14.98 -2.96 -8.67
N TYR A 499 15.58 -1.80 -8.47
CA TYR A 499 16.83 -1.66 -7.72
C TYR A 499 16.69 -0.83 -6.44
N GLY A 500 15.45 -0.61 -6.03
CA GLY A 500 15.18 0.19 -4.85
C GLY A 500 15.66 -0.44 -3.53
N VAL A 501 15.62 -1.77 -3.38
CA VAL A 501 15.95 -2.46 -2.12
C VAL A 501 17.20 -3.33 -2.19
N VAL A 502 17.66 -3.69 -3.37
CA VAL A 502 18.83 -4.56 -3.58
C VAL A 502 20.14 -3.76 -3.54
N GLY A 503 21.15 -4.25 -2.83
CA GLY A 503 22.52 -3.72 -2.88
C GLY A 503 23.32 -4.31 -4.04
N LEU A 504 24.54 -3.82 -4.24
CA LEU A 504 25.41 -4.32 -5.32
C LEU A 504 25.72 -5.83 -5.22
N PRO A 505 25.99 -6.39 -4.02
CA PRO A 505 26.19 -7.83 -3.87
C PRO A 505 24.96 -8.65 -4.23
N GLU A 506 23.77 -8.20 -3.80
CA GLU A 506 22.51 -8.87 -4.10
C GLU A 506 22.18 -8.79 -5.60
N ILE A 507 22.52 -7.67 -6.28
CA ILE A 507 22.39 -7.55 -7.72
C ILE A 507 23.26 -8.59 -8.41
N ALA A 508 24.55 -8.68 -8.07
CA ALA A 508 25.46 -9.65 -8.67
C ALA A 508 24.97 -11.10 -8.47
N GLN A 509 24.52 -11.45 -7.26
CA GLN A 509 23.97 -12.75 -6.94
C GLN A 509 22.72 -13.07 -7.77
N GLY A 510 21.78 -12.12 -7.85
CA GLY A 510 20.53 -12.29 -8.60
C GLY A 510 20.76 -12.45 -10.10
N ILE A 511 21.69 -11.69 -10.66
CA ILE A 511 22.08 -11.77 -12.08
C ILE A 511 22.74 -13.12 -12.39
N ASP A 512 23.69 -13.59 -11.57
CA ASP A 512 24.30 -14.91 -11.76
C ASP A 512 23.27 -16.04 -11.70
N THR A 513 22.31 -15.94 -10.77
CA THR A 513 21.20 -16.89 -10.68
C THR A 513 20.33 -16.85 -11.93
N LEU A 514 19.94 -15.67 -12.39
CA LEU A 514 19.15 -15.50 -13.62
C LEU A 514 19.88 -16.05 -14.83
N ARG A 515 21.17 -15.74 -15.01
CA ARG A 515 22.00 -16.26 -16.10
C ARG A 515 21.97 -17.79 -16.14
N LYS A 516 22.16 -18.45 -15.00
CA LYS A 516 22.09 -19.92 -14.89
C LYS A 516 20.73 -20.49 -15.28
N VAL A 517 19.66 -19.80 -14.93
CA VAL A 517 18.29 -20.22 -15.30
C VAL A 517 18.09 -20.05 -16.80
N LEU A 518 18.43 -18.88 -17.37
CA LEU A 518 18.28 -18.61 -18.82
C LEU A 518 19.10 -19.59 -19.68
N THR A 519 20.32 -19.92 -19.29
CA THR A 519 21.14 -20.92 -19.99
C THR A 519 20.46 -22.30 -20.03
N ARG A 520 19.68 -22.67 -19.01
CA ARG A 520 19.00 -23.97 -18.93
C ARG A 520 17.66 -24.01 -19.65
N THR A 521 16.98 -22.87 -19.73
CA THR A 521 15.63 -22.76 -20.32
C THR A 521 15.62 -22.29 -21.77
N GLY A 522 16.72 -21.69 -22.24
CA GLY A 522 16.88 -21.18 -23.62
C GLY A 522 17.59 -22.15 -24.57
N SER A 523 17.76 -23.43 -24.16
CA SER A 523 18.36 -24.49 -25.00
C SER A 523 17.31 -25.21 -25.82
#